data_787f5d97526f9737d5904ad7db4d88b2
#
_entry.id   787f5d97526f9737d5904ad7db4d88b2
#
_cell.length_a   1.000
_cell.length_b   1.000
_cell.length_c   1.000
_cell.angle_alpha   90.00
_cell.angle_beta   90.00
_cell.angle_gamma   90.00
#
_symmetry.space_group_name_H-M   'P 1'
#
loop_
_entity.id
_entity.type
_entity.pdbx_description
1 polymer ?
#
loop_
_entity_poly.entity_id
_entity_poly.type
_entity_poly.pdbx_seq_one_letter_code
_entity_poly.pdbx_strand_id
1 'polypeptide(L)'
;MAQITNFFLGANSGSGFQNLFSEIMDPETAFDIMILKGGPGVGKNTFMREIGRTMEQAGADVEYLWCSGDPDSLDGVVIPMLRCAVCDGTSPHAVEPKYPAAVDRYVDLGRFYDLPAAKAQAVEVKRHTHDYQDAYGRAYHCLKAARQVELDTVAEVSRSFDCQRAARRFSGIMARELRGRGSGTGKITRRFLGSLTHRGPVWRFDSVEALCPKVYELEDSYEQAGPLLAALCGEATRRDYDVTACPSTEEPGRLEHLLIPELGVAFVTSKPGMVYPGKPYRRVRLDALSHPENKARLRFRARMTGVLREEGIAALQEAKAAHDLLEGVYNPYVDFEGVRAQAALEAGRLLSWMK
;
A
#
# COMPACT_ATOMS: atom_id res chain seq x y z
N MET A 1 -16.54 -9.22 16.55
CA MET A 1 -15.18 -9.67 16.18
C MET A 1 -14.45 -8.47 15.64
N ALA A 2 -13.17 -8.31 15.95
CA ALA A 2 -12.34 -7.25 15.41
C ALA A 2 -12.32 -7.31 13.87
N GLN A 3 -12.43 -6.18 13.20
CA GLN A 3 -12.29 -6.08 11.75
C GLN A 3 -10.81 -5.89 11.41
N ILE A 4 -10.28 -6.80 10.61
CA ILE A 4 -8.87 -6.77 10.18
C ILE A 4 -8.81 -6.37 8.72
N THR A 5 -8.00 -5.36 8.42
CA THR A 5 -7.73 -4.91 7.06
C THR A 5 -6.24 -4.89 6.76
N ASN A 6 -5.90 -5.07 5.50
CA ASN A 6 -4.54 -5.22 5.01
C ASN A 6 -4.33 -4.30 3.80
N PHE A 7 -3.32 -3.42 3.87
CA PHE A 7 -2.99 -2.48 2.79
C PHE A 7 -1.48 -2.29 2.70
N PHE A 8 -1.06 -1.41 1.79
CA PHE A 8 0.32 -0.93 1.69
C PHE A 8 0.33 0.60 1.74
N LEU A 9 1.39 1.19 2.30
CA LEU A 9 1.70 2.62 2.17
C LEU A 9 2.87 2.88 1.24
N GLY A 10 3.67 1.85 0.97
CA GLY A 10 4.77 1.85 0.02
C GLY A 10 4.47 0.96 -1.19
N ALA A 11 4.91 1.35 -2.37
CA ALA A 11 4.80 0.51 -3.56
C ALA A 11 5.99 0.69 -4.50
N ASN A 12 6.48 -0.42 -5.05
CA ASN A 12 7.49 -0.40 -6.11
C ASN A 12 6.82 -0.15 -7.46
N SER A 13 7.39 0.74 -8.26
CA SER A 13 6.83 1.11 -9.57
C SER A 13 7.91 1.49 -10.58
N GLY A 14 7.50 1.72 -11.82
CA GLY A 14 8.37 2.27 -12.86
C GLY A 14 8.86 3.70 -12.59
N SER A 15 8.24 4.42 -11.67
CA SER A 15 8.66 5.74 -11.19
C SER A 15 9.50 5.68 -9.90
N GLY A 16 9.94 4.50 -9.49
CA GLY A 16 10.64 4.24 -8.24
C GLY A 16 9.69 3.86 -7.10
N PHE A 17 10.15 4.03 -5.87
CA PHE A 17 9.34 3.78 -4.68
C PHE A 17 8.28 4.87 -4.51
N GLN A 18 7.02 4.48 -4.48
CA GLN A 18 5.90 5.37 -4.18
C GLN A 18 5.60 5.34 -2.68
N ASN A 19 5.34 6.51 -2.10
CA ASN A 19 5.30 6.67 -0.64
C ASN A 19 4.04 7.43 -0.19
N LEU A 20 3.20 6.78 0.63
CA LEU A 20 2.05 7.36 1.32
C LEU A 20 2.21 7.37 2.85
N PHE A 21 3.41 7.19 3.38
CA PHE A 21 3.63 7.07 4.83
C PHE A 21 3.23 8.32 5.61
N SER A 22 3.33 9.50 5.01
CA SER A 22 2.81 10.74 5.62
C SER A 22 1.28 10.75 5.78
N GLU A 23 0.59 9.80 5.15
CA GLU A 23 -0.87 9.64 5.18
C GLU A 23 -1.30 8.43 6.02
N ILE A 24 -0.41 7.87 6.85
CA ILE A 24 -0.74 6.74 7.71
C ILE A 24 -1.93 7.07 8.60
N MET A 25 -1.92 8.25 9.18
CA MET A 25 -3.01 8.83 9.96
C MET A 25 -2.94 10.35 9.87
N ASP A 26 -4.10 11.00 9.84
CA ASP A 26 -4.17 12.46 9.86
C ASP A 26 -3.70 12.98 11.23
N PRO A 27 -2.57 13.68 11.32
CA PRO A 27 -2.03 14.16 12.59
C PRO A 27 -2.92 15.20 13.29
N GLU A 28 -3.85 15.86 12.57
CA GLU A 28 -4.80 16.80 13.19
C GLU A 28 -5.85 16.07 14.06
N THR A 29 -6.09 14.79 13.76
CA THR A 29 -7.09 13.98 14.48
C THR A 29 -6.47 12.82 15.24
N ALA A 30 -5.21 12.50 15.00
CA ALA A 30 -4.49 11.44 15.67
C ALA A 30 -4.30 11.72 17.17
N PHE A 31 -4.20 10.64 17.95
CA PHE A 31 -3.91 10.70 19.38
C PHE A 31 -2.45 10.34 19.68
N ASP A 32 -1.90 9.30 19.06
CA ASP A 32 -0.48 8.91 19.19
C ASP A 32 0.02 8.24 17.90
N ILE A 33 1.07 8.79 17.31
CA ILE A 33 1.75 8.20 16.16
C ILE A 33 3.18 7.85 16.58
N MET A 34 3.44 6.55 16.69
CA MET A 34 4.76 6.01 17.01
C MET A 34 5.59 5.81 15.75
N ILE A 35 6.67 6.54 15.63
CA ILE A 35 7.61 6.45 14.50
C ILE A 35 8.85 5.66 14.96
N LEU A 36 8.97 4.40 14.48
CA LEU A 36 10.06 3.52 14.86
C LEU A 36 11.33 3.93 14.13
N LYS A 37 12.39 4.15 14.87
CA LYS A 37 13.75 4.40 14.35
C LYS A 37 14.67 3.25 14.74
N GLY A 38 15.44 2.75 13.78
CA GLY A 38 16.40 1.66 13.96
C GLY A 38 16.75 1.01 12.63
N GLY A 39 17.95 0.48 12.51
CA GLY A 39 18.46 -0.11 11.29
C GLY A 39 17.78 -1.43 10.91
N PRO A 40 18.23 -2.06 9.80
CA PRO A 40 17.79 -3.39 9.41
C PRO A 40 17.96 -4.42 10.53
N GLY A 41 17.04 -5.37 10.63
CA GLY A 41 17.14 -6.49 11.59
C GLY A 41 16.89 -6.13 13.07
N VAL A 42 16.64 -4.85 13.44
CA VAL A 42 16.45 -4.45 14.86
C VAL A 42 15.13 -4.92 15.48
N GLY A 43 14.24 -5.54 14.71
CA GLY A 43 12.99 -6.07 15.22
C GLY A 43 11.76 -5.15 15.07
N LYS A 44 11.79 -4.14 14.19
CA LYS A 44 10.63 -3.25 13.90
C LYS A 44 9.37 -4.03 13.55
N ASN A 45 9.47 -5.02 12.65
CA ASN A 45 8.35 -5.89 12.29
C ASN A 45 7.77 -6.64 13.50
N THR A 46 8.62 -7.23 14.35
CA THR A 46 8.19 -7.93 15.58
C THR A 46 7.48 -6.98 16.53
N PHE A 47 8.00 -5.76 16.70
CA PHE A 47 7.40 -4.71 17.51
C PHE A 47 5.99 -4.36 17.03
N MET A 48 5.82 -4.10 15.74
CA MET A 48 4.52 -3.77 15.14
C MET A 48 3.53 -4.94 15.22
N ARG A 49 4.00 -6.17 15.00
CA ARG A 49 3.16 -7.38 15.14
C ARG A 49 2.66 -7.57 16.57
N GLU A 50 3.48 -7.33 17.58
CA GLU A 50 3.09 -7.43 18.98
C GLU A 50 1.96 -6.45 19.29
N ILE A 51 2.09 -5.20 18.87
CA ILE A 51 1.05 -4.18 19.04
C ILE A 51 -0.24 -4.61 18.32
N GLY A 52 -0.15 -4.95 17.03
CA GLY A 52 -1.33 -5.32 16.24
C GLY A 52 -2.08 -6.51 16.85
N ARG A 53 -1.36 -7.59 17.20
CA ARG A 53 -1.95 -8.79 17.80
C ARG A 53 -2.58 -8.52 19.17
N THR A 54 -1.93 -7.73 20.00
CA THR A 54 -2.46 -7.38 21.33
C THR A 54 -3.77 -6.61 21.20
N MET A 55 -3.83 -5.65 20.26
CA MET A 55 -5.04 -4.86 20.04
C MET A 55 -6.17 -5.70 19.42
N GLU A 56 -5.84 -6.56 18.46
CA GLU A 56 -6.76 -7.52 17.85
C GLU A 56 -7.37 -8.48 18.90
N GLN A 57 -6.55 -9.03 19.79
CA GLN A 57 -6.99 -9.89 20.89
C GLN A 57 -7.89 -9.15 21.89
N ALA A 58 -7.68 -7.86 22.05
CA ALA A 58 -8.52 -6.99 22.86
C ALA A 58 -9.84 -6.59 22.16
N GLY A 59 -10.05 -7.02 20.91
CA GLY A 59 -11.26 -6.76 20.14
C GLY A 59 -11.26 -5.45 19.35
N ALA A 60 -10.13 -4.75 19.26
CA ALA A 60 -10.01 -3.54 18.44
C ALA A 60 -9.89 -3.89 16.95
N ASP A 61 -10.48 -3.05 16.10
CA ASP A 61 -10.21 -3.09 14.66
C ASP A 61 -8.76 -2.69 14.40
N VAL A 62 -8.09 -3.43 13.50
CA VAL A 62 -6.67 -3.23 13.19
C VAL A 62 -6.46 -3.18 11.68
N GLU A 63 -5.76 -2.15 11.22
CA GLU A 63 -5.27 -2.07 9.86
C GLU A 63 -3.77 -2.40 9.83
N TYR A 64 -3.40 -3.49 9.15
CA TYR A 64 -2.01 -3.87 8.91
C TYR A 64 -1.51 -3.28 7.59
N LEU A 65 -0.37 -2.61 7.65
CA LEU A 65 0.29 -1.99 6.52
C LEU A 65 1.55 -2.78 6.18
N TRP A 66 1.50 -3.50 5.07
CA TRP A 66 2.53 -4.46 4.67
C TRP A 66 3.68 -3.79 3.92
N CYS A 67 4.86 -4.37 4.03
CA CYS A 67 6.04 -3.89 3.33
C CYS A 67 6.05 -4.34 1.86
N SER A 68 6.33 -3.42 0.96
CA SER A 68 6.47 -3.73 -0.46
C SER A 68 7.78 -4.45 -0.82
N GLY A 69 8.80 -4.31 0.01
CA GLY A 69 10.06 -5.03 -0.12
C GLY A 69 9.95 -6.47 0.38
N ASP A 70 9.21 -6.69 1.48
CA ASP A 70 8.96 -7.99 2.09
C ASP A 70 7.48 -8.13 2.49
N PRO A 71 6.63 -8.76 1.67
CA PRO A 71 5.19 -8.85 1.92
C PRO A 71 4.80 -9.69 3.15
N ASP A 72 5.75 -10.29 3.85
CA ASP A 72 5.56 -10.94 5.14
C ASP A 72 5.92 -10.03 6.32
N SER A 73 6.49 -8.85 6.06
CA SER A 73 6.86 -7.86 7.08
C SER A 73 5.86 -6.69 7.09
N LEU A 74 5.76 -6.02 8.24
CA LEU A 74 4.92 -4.84 8.41
C LEU A 74 5.77 -3.57 8.30
N ASP A 75 5.21 -2.56 7.66
CA ASP A 75 5.68 -1.18 7.65
C ASP A 75 4.85 -0.29 8.58
N GLY A 76 3.68 -0.77 9.03
CA GLY A 76 2.84 -0.04 9.98
C GLY A 76 1.65 -0.83 10.50
N VAL A 77 1.04 -0.30 11.54
CA VAL A 77 -0.22 -0.77 12.12
C VAL A 77 -1.03 0.45 12.55
N VAL A 78 -2.32 0.46 12.21
CA VAL A 78 -3.25 1.51 12.63
C VAL A 78 -4.34 0.91 13.50
N ILE A 79 -4.65 1.57 14.60
CA ILE A 79 -5.74 1.24 15.51
C ILE A 79 -6.77 2.38 15.45
N PRO A 80 -7.77 2.30 14.53
CA PRO A 80 -8.64 3.42 14.21
C PRO A 80 -9.42 3.95 15.43
N MET A 81 -9.95 3.06 16.26
CA MET A 81 -10.74 3.44 17.42
C MET A 81 -9.98 4.26 18.47
N LEU A 82 -8.66 4.05 18.58
CA LEU A 82 -7.78 4.81 19.46
C LEU A 82 -7.19 6.04 18.77
N ARG A 83 -7.35 6.16 17.47
CA ARG A 83 -6.66 7.17 16.64
C ARG A 83 -5.14 7.10 16.83
N CYS A 84 -4.62 5.87 16.90
CA CYS A 84 -3.21 5.58 17.10
C CYS A 84 -2.64 4.84 15.91
N ALA A 85 -1.35 5.07 15.63
CA ALA A 85 -0.61 4.35 14.62
C ALA A 85 0.83 4.08 15.07
N VAL A 86 1.43 3.03 14.51
CA VAL A 86 2.86 2.78 14.59
C VAL A 86 3.39 2.51 13.19
N CYS A 87 4.51 3.11 12.82
CA CYS A 87 5.10 2.92 11.49
C CYS A 87 6.62 2.83 11.53
N ASP A 88 7.18 2.18 10.51
CA ASP A 88 8.59 2.27 10.20
C ASP A 88 8.91 3.68 9.70
N GLY A 89 9.78 4.41 10.38
CA GLY A 89 10.25 5.75 10.03
C GLY A 89 11.65 5.77 9.43
N THR A 90 12.17 4.61 8.97
CA THR A 90 13.50 4.52 8.33
C THR A 90 13.39 4.64 6.80
N SER A 91 14.48 5.04 6.15
CA SER A 91 14.51 5.13 4.68
C SER A 91 14.19 3.77 4.05
N PRO A 92 13.37 3.72 2.95
CA PRO A 92 12.82 4.85 2.18
C PRO A 92 11.52 5.44 2.73
N HIS A 93 11.00 4.97 3.88
CA HIS A 93 9.71 5.35 4.46
C HIS A 93 9.76 6.65 5.27
N ALA A 94 10.91 7.35 5.31
CA ALA A 94 11.19 8.46 6.20
C ALA A 94 9.96 9.32 6.57
N VAL A 95 9.51 9.18 7.81
CA VAL A 95 8.44 9.99 8.40
C VAL A 95 9.05 10.84 9.50
N GLU A 96 8.71 12.13 9.46
CA GLU A 96 9.13 13.09 10.49
C GLU A 96 7.91 13.57 11.29
N PRO A 97 8.03 13.76 12.59
CA PRO A 97 6.95 14.25 13.42
C PRO A 97 6.47 15.62 12.98
N LYS A 98 5.14 15.78 12.87
CA LYS A 98 4.50 17.08 12.61
C LYS A 98 4.25 17.84 13.92
N TYR A 99 3.83 17.13 14.95
CA TYR A 99 3.56 17.66 16.30
C TYR A 99 4.36 16.88 17.35
N PRO A 100 5.70 17.08 17.42
CA PRO A 100 6.59 16.28 18.27
C PRO A 100 6.15 16.27 19.73
N ALA A 101 6.10 15.08 20.31
CA ALA A 101 5.71 14.79 21.69
C ALA A 101 4.21 15.11 22.03
N ALA A 102 3.52 15.84 21.19
CA ALA A 102 2.10 16.14 21.38
C ALA A 102 1.19 15.08 20.70
N VAL A 103 1.58 14.66 19.50
CA VAL A 103 0.87 13.64 18.69
C VAL A 103 1.85 12.59 18.17
N ASP A 104 2.98 13.04 17.61
CA ASP A 104 3.98 12.15 17.02
C ASP A 104 5.17 11.97 17.96
N ARG A 105 5.71 10.77 18.03
CA ARG A 105 6.90 10.50 18.80
C ARG A 105 7.79 9.45 18.17
N TYR A 106 9.09 9.62 18.35
CA TYR A 106 10.04 8.57 18.00
C TYR A 106 10.06 7.47 19.05
N VAL A 107 10.13 6.23 18.59
CA VAL A 107 10.51 5.07 19.40
C VAL A 107 11.86 4.59 18.87
N ASP A 108 12.91 4.89 19.60
CA ASP A 108 14.27 4.54 19.23
C ASP A 108 14.57 3.07 19.57
N LEU A 109 14.50 2.20 18.57
CA LEU A 109 14.92 0.81 18.68
C LEU A 109 16.43 0.67 18.43
N GLY A 110 17.08 1.69 17.87
CA GLY A 110 18.53 1.71 17.66
C GLY A 110 19.35 1.60 18.94
N ARG A 111 18.77 1.99 20.10
CA ARG A 111 19.38 1.84 21.43
C ARG A 111 19.61 0.38 21.84
N PHE A 112 18.94 -0.57 21.18
CA PHE A 112 19.06 -2.00 21.45
C PHE A 112 20.20 -2.68 20.68
N TYR A 113 20.98 -1.92 19.89
CA TYR A 113 22.21 -2.44 19.31
C TYR A 113 23.37 -2.40 20.30
N ASP A 114 24.20 -3.44 20.32
CA ASP A 114 25.57 -3.35 20.78
C ASP A 114 26.38 -2.53 19.76
N LEU A 115 26.43 -1.22 19.96
CA LEU A 115 27.05 -0.28 19.02
C LEU A 115 28.52 -0.56 18.74
N PRO A 116 29.39 -0.87 19.76
CA PRO A 116 30.78 -1.22 19.51
C PRO A 116 30.94 -2.45 18.64
N ALA A 117 30.17 -3.52 18.91
CA ALA A 117 30.23 -4.77 18.18
C ALA A 117 29.66 -4.62 16.75
N ALA A 118 28.52 -3.93 16.58
CA ALA A 118 27.96 -3.63 15.27
C ALA A 118 28.89 -2.75 14.43
N LYS A 119 29.59 -1.78 15.05
CA LYS A 119 30.56 -0.93 14.35
C LYS A 119 31.76 -1.72 13.82
N ALA A 120 32.17 -2.81 14.47
CA ALA A 120 33.23 -3.68 13.99
C ALA A 120 32.85 -4.39 12.67
N GLN A 121 31.56 -4.51 12.37
CA GLN A 121 31.04 -5.13 11.12
C GLN A 121 30.86 -4.11 9.98
N ALA A 122 31.32 -2.87 10.11
CA ALA A 122 31.04 -1.79 9.16
C ALA A 122 31.39 -2.10 7.70
N VAL A 123 32.38 -2.94 7.43
CA VAL A 123 32.77 -3.35 6.08
C VAL A 123 31.67 -4.20 5.44
N GLU A 124 31.21 -5.25 6.13
CA GLU A 124 30.15 -6.15 5.65
C GLU A 124 28.81 -5.40 5.54
N VAL A 125 28.48 -4.58 6.53
CA VAL A 125 27.28 -3.72 6.49
C VAL A 125 27.27 -2.84 5.25
N LYS A 126 28.36 -2.16 4.94
CA LYS A 126 28.47 -1.29 3.75
C LYS A 126 28.34 -2.10 2.47
N ARG A 127 29.01 -3.26 2.40
CA ARG A 127 28.95 -4.13 1.23
C ARG A 127 27.51 -4.54 0.93
N HIS A 128 26.81 -5.16 1.88
CA HIS A 128 25.44 -5.62 1.66
C HIS A 128 24.46 -4.46 1.44
N THR A 129 24.73 -3.29 2.05
CA THR A 129 23.94 -2.06 1.79
C THR A 129 24.04 -1.65 0.31
N HIS A 130 25.23 -1.65 -0.26
CA HIS A 130 25.43 -1.35 -1.67
C HIS A 130 24.78 -2.42 -2.56
N ASP A 131 24.98 -3.70 -2.22
CA ASP A 131 24.43 -4.81 -3.00
C ASP A 131 22.90 -4.70 -3.15
N TYR A 132 22.18 -4.44 -2.05
CA TYR A 132 20.72 -4.30 -2.13
C TYR A 132 20.28 -3.02 -2.84
N GLN A 133 21.00 -1.90 -2.66
CA GLN A 133 20.70 -0.64 -3.35
C GLN A 133 20.89 -0.77 -4.86
N ASP A 134 21.95 -1.43 -5.31
CA ASP A 134 22.23 -1.70 -6.72
C ASP A 134 21.15 -2.61 -7.34
N ALA A 135 20.72 -3.63 -6.60
CA ALA A 135 19.64 -4.52 -7.04
C ALA A 135 18.30 -3.76 -7.19
N TYR A 136 17.92 -2.89 -6.23
CA TYR A 136 16.76 -2.02 -6.38
C TYR A 136 16.89 -1.06 -7.57
N GLY A 137 18.10 -0.52 -7.80
CA GLY A 137 18.38 0.32 -8.97
C GLY A 137 18.08 -0.40 -10.28
N ARG A 138 18.57 -1.65 -10.44
CA ARG A 138 18.27 -2.49 -11.61
C ARG A 138 16.77 -2.77 -11.75
N ALA A 139 16.09 -3.11 -10.65
CA ALA A 139 14.65 -3.35 -10.65
C ALA A 139 13.89 -2.15 -11.20
N TYR A 140 14.17 -0.96 -10.68
CA TYR A 140 13.48 0.27 -11.12
C TYR A 140 13.80 0.64 -12.58
N HIS A 141 14.99 0.34 -13.08
CA HIS A 141 15.30 0.53 -14.51
C HIS A 141 14.40 -0.34 -15.40
N CYS A 142 14.24 -1.63 -15.07
CA CYS A 142 13.38 -2.55 -15.82
C CYS A 142 11.91 -2.15 -15.74
N LEU A 143 11.41 -1.82 -14.54
CA LEU A 143 10.04 -1.38 -14.32
C LEU A 143 9.74 -0.08 -15.06
N LYS A 144 10.68 0.88 -15.08
CA LYS A 144 10.55 2.12 -15.84
C LYS A 144 10.44 1.87 -17.34
N ALA A 145 11.26 0.98 -17.89
CA ALA A 145 11.20 0.61 -19.29
C ALA A 145 9.85 -0.05 -19.64
N ALA A 146 9.36 -0.96 -18.79
CA ALA A 146 8.05 -1.58 -18.94
C ALA A 146 6.95 -0.49 -18.95
N ARG A 147 6.97 0.44 -18.00
CA ARG A 147 5.97 1.51 -17.88
C ARG A 147 5.93 2.40 -19.10
N GLN A 148 7.08 2.75 -19.71
CA GLN A 148 7.09 3.55 -20.94
C GLN A 148 6.35 2.87 -22.10
N VAL A 149 6.54 1.56 -22.28
CA VAL A 149 5.83 0.80 -23.31
C VAL A 149 4.33 0.70 -23.02
N GLU A 150 3.95 0.61 -21.73
CA GLU A 150 2.54 0.61 -21.33
C GLU A 150 1.86 1.94 -21.58
N LEU A 151 2.51 3.06 -21.28
CA LEU A 151 1.99 4.41 -21.55
C LEU A 151 1.64 4.60 -23.02
N ASP A 152 2.48 4.10 -23.95
CA ASP A 152 2.17 4.09 -25.37
C ASP A 152 0.91 3.27 -25.70
N THR A 153 0.71 2.17 -24.99
CA THR A 153 -0.48 1.31 -25.16
C THR A 153 -1.72 2.01 -24.64
N VAL A 154 -1.65 2.59 -23.44
CA VAL A 154 -2.74 3.38 -22.85
C VAL A 154 -3.13 4.56 -23.77
N ALA A 155 -2.15 5.32 -24.26
CA ALA A 155 -2.38 6.44 -25.15
C ALA A 155 -3.06 6.02 -26.48
N GLU A 156 -2.66 4.89 -27.07
CA GLU A 156 -3.28 4.36 -28.29
C GLU A 156 -4.73 3.95 -28.05
N VAL A 157 -5.00 3.21 -26.97
CA VAL A 157 -6.34 2.69 -26.65
C VAL A 157 -7.29 3.82 -26.25
N SER A 158 -6.81 4.82 -25.49
CA SER A 158 -7.61 5.95 -25.04
C SER A 158 -8.22 6.76 -26.19
N ARG A 159 -7.56 6.80 -27.37
CA ARG A 159 -8.10 7.49 -28.56
C ARG A 159 -9.40 6.92 -29.07
N SER A 160 -9.66 5.62 -28.83
CA SER A 160 -10.85 4.91 -29.28
C SER A 160 -11.83 4.59 -28.13
N PHE A 161 -11.55 5.07 -26.92
CA PHE A 161 -12.40 4.82 -25.75
C PHE A 161 -13.66 5.68 -25.78
N ASP A 162 -14.84 5.04 -25.68
CA ASP A 162 -16.13 5.73 -25.57
C ASP A 162 -16.35 6.24 -24.13
N CYS A 163 -15.71 7.38 -23.84
CA CYS A 163 -15.79 8.02 -22.52
C CYS A 163 -17.22 8.47 -22.16
N GLN A 164 -18.05 8.85 -23.14
CA GLN A 164 -19.43 9.27 -22.89
C GLN A 164 -20.30 8.09 -22.43
N ARG A 165 -20.14 6.94 -23.05
CA ARG A 165 -20.86 5.72 -22.65
C ARG A 165 -20.39 5.23 -21.29
N ALA A 166 -19.10 5.29 -21.01
CA ALA A 166 -18.55 4.98 -19.69
C ALA A 166 -19.14 5.92 -18.62
N ALA A 167 -19.08 7.23 -18.82
CA ALA A 167 -19.62 8.23 -17.90
C ALA A 167 -21.11 8.02 -17.62
N ARG A 168 -21.92 7.76 -18.65
CA ARG A 168 -23.38 7.44 -18.49
C ARG A 168 -23.59 6.21 -17.62
N ARG A 169 -22.79 5.14 -17.80
CA ARG A 169 -22.88 3.94 -16.96
C ARG A 169 -22.55 4.26 -15.49
N PHE A 170 -21.49 5.02 -15.25
CA PHE A 170 -21.08 5.40 -13.91
C PHE A 170 -22.09 6.34 -13.25
N SER A 171 -22.66 7.31 -13.97
CA SER A 171 -23.73 8.16 -13.44
C SER A 171 -24.93 7.36 -12.96
N GLY A 172 -25.33 6.31 -13.72
CA GLY A 172 -26.40 5.40 -13.31
C GLY A 172 -26.05 4.56 -12.07
N ILE A 173 -24.78 4.19 -11.91
CA ILE A 173 -24.29 3.50 -10.71
C ILE A 173 -24.30 4.48 -9.51
N MET A 174 -23.73 5.66 -9.66
CA MET A 174 -23.72 6.70 -8.61
C MET A 174 -25.12 7.04 -8.11
N ALA A 175 -26.08 7.25 -9.03
CA ALA A 175 -27.47 7.53 -8.67
C ALA A 175 -28.14 6.41 -7.87
N ARG A 176 -27.73 5.16 -8.08
CA ARG A 176 -28.27 4.00 -7.36
C ARG A 176 -27.62 3.77 -6.02
N GLU A 177 -26.28 3.92 -5.94
CA GLU A 177 -25.49 3.56 -4.74
C GLU A 177 -25.37 4.73 -3.76
N LEU A 178 -25.14 5.94 -4.25
CA LEU A 178 -24.95 7.13 -3.40
C LEU A 178 -26.29 7.80 -3.10
N ARG A 179 -27.07 7.22 -2.19
CA ARG A 179 -28.39 7.75 -1.81
C ARG A 179 -28.34 8.46 -0.47
N GLY A 180 -28.91 9.66 -0.42
CA GLY A 180 -29.60 10.19 0.74
C GLY A 180 -28.78 10.70 1.94
N ARG A 181 -27.51 11.12 1.80
CA ARG A 181 -26.83 11.89 2.85
C ARG A 181 -26.79 13.39 2.54
N GLY A 182 -26.55 14.17 3.59
CA GLY A 182 -26.52 15.62 3.53
C GLY A 182 -25.32 16.21 2.79
N SER A 183 -25.16 17.51 2.86
CA SER A 183 -23.98 18.22 2.38
C SER A 183 -22.91 18.21 3.47
N GLY A 184 -21.98 17.25 3.39
CA GLY A 184 -20.82 17.14 4.25
C GLY A 184 -19.52 17.08 3.47
N THR A 185 -18.44 16.82 4.15
CA THR A 185 -17.12 16.53 3.59
C THR A 185 -16.63 15.22 4.16
N GLY A 186 -16.99 14.11 3.50
CA GLY A 186 -16.47 12.79 3.87
C GLY A 186 -14.94 12.74 3.77
N LYS A 187 -14.32 11.95 4.63
CA LYS A 187 -12.87 11.79 4.71
C LYS A 187 -12.35 10.91 3.57
N ILE A 188 -11.21 11.28 3.00
CA ILE A 188 -10.48 10.44 2.04
C ILE A 188 -9.26 9.84 2.76
N THR A 189 -9.22 8.51 2.88
CA THR A 189 -8.05 7.78 3.34
C THR A 189 -7.38 7.12 2.14
N ARG A 190 -6.09 7.38 1.91
CA ARG A 190 -5.36 6.80 0.78
C ARG A 190 -4.55 5.59 1.21
N ARG A 191 -4.68 4.48 0.47
CA ARG A 191 -3.96 3.22 0.69
C ARG A 191 -3.69 2.54 -0.65
N PHE A 192 -2.52 1.94 -0.83
CA PHE A 192 -2.34 1.01 -1.94
C PHE A 192 -2.98 -0.33 -1.60
N LEU A 193 -3.84 -0.83 -2.50
CA LEU A 193 -4.46 -2.15 -2.34
C LEU A 193 -3.48 -3.29 -2.68
N GLY A 194 -2.43 -2.98 -3.39
CA GLY A 194 -1.39 -3.94 -3.75
C GLY A 194 -0.04 -3.27 -3.98
N SER A 195 0.99 -4.08 -4.17
CA SER A 195 2.33 -3.65 -4.53
C SER A 195 3.04 -4.70 -5.36
N LEU A 196 4.04 -4.28 -6.15
CA LEU A 196 4.99 -5.20 -6.76
C LEU A 196 6.08 -5.52 -5.74
N THR A 197 6.26 -6.81 -5.46
CA THR A 197 7.19 -7.32 -4.45
C THR A 197 8.22 -8.26 -5.09
N HIS A 198 9.18 -8.74 -4.32
CA HIS A 198 10.10 -9.79 -4.75
C HIS A 198 9.40 -11.12 -5.14
N ARG A 199 8.14 -11.33 -4.73
CA ARG A 199 7.31 -12.48 -5.14
C ARG A 199 6.43 -12.19 -6.36
N GLY A 200 6.62 -11.04 -6.98
CA GLY A 200 5.71 -10.52 -7.99
C GLY A 200 4.62 -9.62 -7.38
N PRO A 201 3.53 -9.35 -8.11
CA PRO A 201 2.44 -8.51 -7.62
C PRO A 201 1.68 -9.21 -6.49
N VAL A 202 1.44 -8.48 -5.39
CA VAL A 202 0.64 -8.92 -4.23
C VAL A 202 -0.53 -7.95 -4.05
N TRP A 203 -1.75 -8.50 -3.90
CA TRP A 203 -2.99 -7.74 -3.76
C TRP A 203 -3.71 -8.13 -2.47
N ARG A 204 -4.20 -7.16 -1.72
CA ARG A 204 -4.93 -7.34 -0.46
C ARG A 204 -6.45 -7.23 -0.67
N PHE A 205 -6.98 -8.07 -1.56
CA PHE A 205 -8.43 -8.11 -1.83
C PHE A 205 -9.27 -8.61 -0.64
N ASP A 206 -8.65 -9.28 0.32
CA ASP A 206 -9.23 -9.62 1.63
C ASP A 206 -9.79 -8.38 2.35
N SER A 207 -9.12 -7.23 2.26
CA SER A 207 -9.61 -5.96 2.82
C SER A 207 -10.86 -5.44 2.10
N VAL A 208 -10.95 -5.67 0.79
CA VAL A 208 -12.16 -5.32 0.04
C VAL A 208 -13.35 -6.13 0.53
N GLU A 209 -13.16 -7.45 0.73
CA GLU A 209 -14.21 -8.36 1.21
C GLU A 209 -14.62 -8.05 2.65
N ALA A 210 -13.64 -7.69 3.51
CA ALA A 210 -13.91 -7.31 4.90
C ALA A 210 -14.72 -6.02 5.02
N LEU A 211 -14.45 -5.02 4.14
CA LEU A 211 -15.07 -3.70 4.22
C LEU A 211 -16.34 -3.56 3.36
N CYS A 212 -16.38 -4.23 2.21
CA CYS A 212 -17.38 -3.98 1.17
C CYS A 212 -17.89 -5.26 0.54
N PRO A 213 -18.98 -5.85 1.02
CA PRO A 213 -19.55 -7.10 0.46
C PRO A 213 -20.10 -6.94 -0.95
N LYS A 214 -20.34 -5.71 -1.42
CA LYS A 214 -20.88 -5.41 -2.73
C LYS A 214 -19.83 -4.84 -3.66
N VAL A 215 -19.20 -5.68 -4.49
CA VAL A 215 -18.08 -5.32 -5.34
C VAL A 215 -18.51 -5.10 -6.78
N TYR A 216 -18.23 -3.93 -7.34
CA TYR A 216 -18.23 -3.64 -8.76
C TYR A 216 -16.85 -3.91 -9.33
N GLU A 217 -16.71 -4.95 -10.14
CA GLU A 217 -15.46 -5.25 -10.84
C GLU A 217 -15.40 -4.47 -12.15
N LEU A 218 -14.34 -3.69 -12.34
CA LEU A 218 -14.07 -2.88 -13.51
C LEU A 218 -13.02 -3.60 -14.36
N GLU A 219 -13.41 -4.24 -15.48
CA GLU A 219 -12.48 -4.81 -16.45
C GLU A 219 -11.80 -3.64 -17.18
N ASP A 220 -10.57 -3.30 -16.79
CA ASP A 220 -9.84 -2.11 -17.25
C ASP A 220 -8.35 -2.40 -17.45
N SER A 221 -8.03 -3.04 -18.57
CA SER A 221 -6.65 -3.35 -18.95
C SER A 221 -5.84 -2.12 -19.40
N TYR A 222 -6.52 -0.99 -19.63
CA TYR A 222 -5.92 0.19 -20.27
C TYR A 222 -6.10 1.48 -19.47
N GLU A 223 -6.32 1.38 -18.17
CA GLU A 223 -6.30 2.51 -17.22
C GLU A 223 -7.38 3.59 -17.48
N GLN A 224 -8.53 3.19 -18.01
CA GLN A 224 -9.63 4.11 -18.33
C GLN A 224 -10.57 4.40 -17.13
N ALA A 225 -10.47 3.61 -16.04
CA ALA A 225 -11.31 3.76 -14.86
C ALA A 225 -10.98 5.00 -14.01
N GLY A 226 -9.74 5.47 -14.03
CA GLY A 226 -9.23 6.52 -13.13
C GLY A 226 -10.12 7.77 -13.05
N PRO A 227 -10.45 8.45 -14.17
CA PRO A 227 -11.34 9.62 -14.15
C PRO A 227 -12.75 9.32 -13.65
N LEU A 228 -13.27 8.12 -13.91
CA LEU A 228 -14.59 7.67 -13.45
C LEU A 228 -14.60 7.45 -11.93
N LEU A 229 -13.55 6.83 -11.41
CA LEU A 229 -13.36 6.62 -9.96
C LEU A 229 -13.14 7.95 -9.23
N ALA A 230 -12.40 8.88 -9.83
CA ALA A 230 -12.21 10.22 -9.25
C ALA A 230 -13.53 11.00 -9.15
N ALA A 231 -14.37 10.94 -10.19
CA ALA A 231 -15.69 11.55 -10.16
C ALA A 231 -16.60 10.91 -9.09
N LEU A 232 -16.55 9.58 -8.96
CA LEU A 232 -17.32 8.84 -7.95
C LEU A 232 -16.81 9.13 -6.53
N CYS A 233 -15.51 9.20 -6.32
CA CYS A 233 -14.88 9.59 -5.06
C CYS A 233 -15.35 10.99 -4.64
N GLY A 234 -15.26 11.97 -5.56
CA GLY A 234 -15.72 13.33 -5.30
C GLY A 234 -17.21 13.45 -5.02
N GLU A 235 -18.06 12.62 -5.65
CA GLU A 235 -19.49 12.60 -5.36
C GLU A 235 -19.79 11.94 -4.02
N ALA A 236 -19.10 10.86 -3.66
CA ALA A 236 -19.25 10.19 -2.38
C ALA A 236 -18.87 11.12 -1.22
N THR A 237 -17.73 11.78 -1.30
CA THR A 237 -17.27 12.70 -0.24
C THR A 237 -18.15 13.95 -0.12
N ARG A 238 -18.66 14.50 -1.23
CA ARG A 238 -19.66 15.60 -1.16
C ARG A 238 -20.97 15.20 -0.48
N ARG A 239 -21.29 13.91 -0.42
CA ARG A 239 -22.44 13.35 0.29
C ARG A 239 -22.09 12.85 1.69
N ASP A 240 -20.92 13.23 2.21
CA ASP A 240 -20.48 12.90 3.57
C ASP A 240 -20.21 11.40 3.80
N TYR A 241 -19.77 10.68 2.75
CA TYR A 241 -19.29 9.32 2.89
C TYR A 241 -17.77 9.31 3.00
N ASP A 242 -17.25 8.65 4.03
CA ASP A 242 -15.84 8.34 4.12
C ASP A 242 -15.45 7.29 3.07
N VAL A 243 -14.29 7.49 2.45
CA VAL A 243 -13.81 6.60 1.40
C VAL A 243 -12.37 6.17 1.64
N THR A 244 -12.07 4.91 1.27
CA THR A 244 -10.70 4.45 1.06
C THR A 244 -10.39 4.51 -0.42
N ALA A 245 -9.58 5.49 -0.78
CA ALA A 245 -9.15 5.73 -2.15
C ALA A 245 -7.84 4.98 -2.40
N CYS A 246 -7.86 4.00 -3.32
CA CYS A 246 -6.68 3.22 -3.63
C CYS A 246 -6.08 3.70 -4.96
N PRO A 247 -5.00 4.50 -4.91
CA PRO A 247 -4.33 4.95 -6.12
C PRO A 247 -3.58 3.83 -6.83
N SER A 248 -3.31 4.05 -8.10
CA SER A 248 -2.40 3.20 -8.86
C SER A 248 -0.98 3.28 -8.30
N THR A 249 -0.31 2.15 -8.18
CA THR A 249 1.09 2.10 -7.77
C THR A 249 2.02 2.75 -8.81
N GLU A 250 1.65 2.71 -10.10
CA GLU A 250 2.42 3.30 -11.18
C GLU A 250 2.22 4.82 -11.32
N GLU A 251 1.06 5.32 -10.87
CA GLU A 251 0.68 6.74 -10.97
C GLU A 251 -0.21 7.11 -9.77
N PRO A 252 0.35 7.49 -8.60
CA PRO A 252 -0.42 7.75 -7.38
C PRO A 252 -1.42 8.91 -7.47
N GLY A 253 -1.34 9.73 -8.51
CA GLY A 253 -2.36 10.74 -8.82
C GLY A 253 -3.65 10.18 -9.43
N ARG A 254 -3.64 8.92 -9.90
CA ARG A 254 -4.77 8.26 -10.55
C ARG A 254 -5.34 7.17 -9.64
N LEU A 255 -6.65 7.17 -9.44
CA LEU A 255 -7.33 6.10 -8.69
C LEU A 255 -7.41 4.81 -9.51
N GLU A 256 -7.18 3.69 -8.84
CA GLU A 256 -7.32 2.34 -9.39
C GLU A 256 -8.46 1.57 -8.73
N HIS A 257 -8.68 1.77 -7.42
CA HIS A 257 -9.82 1.20 -6.70
C HIS A 257 -10.42 2.25 -5.76
N LEU A 258 -11.68 2.04 -5.37
CA LEU A 258 -12.39 2.91 -4.42
C LEU A 258 -13.30 2.05 -3.54
N LEU A 259 -13.17 2.18 -2.23
CA LEU A 259 -14.03 1.53 -1.24
C LEU A 259 -14.84 2.58 -0.50
N ILE A 260 -16.12 2.30 -0.28
CA ILE A 260 -17.04 3.13 0.51
C ILE A 260 -17.64 2.22 1.59
N PRO A 261 -16.91 2.03 2.71
CA PRO A 261 -17.26 1.04 3.73
C PRO A 261 -18.66 1.23 4.31
N GLU A 262 -19.08 2.47 4.55
CA GLU A 262 -20.40 2.76 5.11
C GLU A 262 -21.56 2.31 4.20
N LEU A 263 -21.35 2.23 2.89
CA LEU A 263 -22.30 1.68 1.93
C LEU A 263 -22.10 0.19 1.70
N GLY A 264 -21.01 -0.38 2.19
CA GLY A 264 -20.57 -1.74 1.88
C GLY A 264 -20.28 -1.93 0.38
N VAL A 265 -19.85 -0.88 -0.34
CA VAL A 265 -19.67 -0.89 -1.79
C VAL A 265 -18.21 -0.63 -2.15
N ALA A 266 -17.64 -1.47 -3.00
CA ALA A 266 -16.32 -1.25 -3.59
C ALA A 266 -16.36 -1.24 -5.12
N PHE A 267 -15.43 -0.51 -5.70
CA PHE A 267 -15.11 -0.48 -7.11
C PHE A 267 -13.67 -0.94 -7.28
N VAL A 268 -13.49 -2.12 -7.85
CA VAL A 268 -12.21 -2.78 -7.95
C VAL A 268 -11.86 -3.01 -9.42
N THR A 269 -10.73 -2.47 -9.84
CA THR A 269 -10.21 -2.69 -11.20
C THR A 269 -9.59 -4.07 -11.31
N SER A 270 -9.90 -4.77 -12.42
CA SER A 270 -9.25 -6.02 -12.83
C SER A 270 -8.60 -5.85 -14.19
N LYS A 271 -7.38 -6.36 -14.31
CA LYS A 271 -6.57 -6.37 -15.54
C LYS A 271 -5.69 -7.63 -15.58
N PRO A 272 -5.03 -7.98 -16.68
CA PRO A 272 -4.08 -9.09 -16.70
C PRO A 272 -3.05 -8.98 -15.58
N GLY A 273 -2.90 -10.04 -14.76
CA GLY A 273 -2.04 -10.05 -13.58
C GLY A 273 -2.63 -9.43 -12.30
N MET A 274 -3.84 -8.85 -12.38
CA MET A 274 -4.59 -8.33 -11.24
C MET A 274 -6.07 -8.63 -11.43
N VAL A 275 -6.51 -9.78 -10.97
CA VAL A 275 -7.92 -10.21 -11.10
C VAL A 275 -8.53 -10.31 -9.70
N TYR A 276 -9.69 -9.66 -9.51
CA TYR A 276 -10.43 -9.80 -8.25
C TYR A 276 -10.86 -11.27 -8.08
N PRO A 277 -10.47 -11.93 -6.98
CA PRO A 277 -10.69 -13.38 -6.81
C PRO A 277 -12.12 -13.72 -6.40
N GLY A 278 -12.86 -12.74 -5.83
CA GLY A 278 -14.20 -12.95 -5.30
C GLY A 278 -15.28 -12.96 -6.38
N LYS A 279 -16.53 -13.16 -5.96
CA LYS A 279 -17.70 -13.05 -6.85
C LYS A 279 -18.19 -11.61 -6.88
N PRO A 280 -18.00 -10.85 -7.97
CA PRO A 280 -18.47 -9.49 -8.03
C PRO A 280 -20.00 -9.42 -8.09
N TYR A 281 -20.57 -8.38 -7.47
CA TYR A 281 -21.96 -8.03 -7.63
C TYR A 281 -22.28 -7.71 -9.10
N ARG A 282 -21.35 -6.98 -9.76
CA ARG A 282 -21.49 -6.63 -11.17
C ARG A 282 -20.13 -6.39 -11.82
N ARG A 283 -19.97 -6.86 -13.06
CA ARG A 283 -18.83 -6.53 -13.92
C ARG A 283 -19.18 -5.36 -14.84
N VAL A 284 -18.27 -4.38 -14.89
CA VAL A 284 -18.32 -3.23 -15.80
C VAL A 284 -17.15 -3.36 -16.78
N ARG A 285 -17.45 -3.77 -18.01
CA ARG A 285 -16.43 -4.02 -19.03
C ARG A 285 -16.04 -2.70 -19.69
N LEU A 286 -14.98 -2.05 -19.17
CA LEU A 286 -14.43 -0.84 -19.77
C LEU A 286 -13.63 -1.16 -21.03
N ASP A 287 -12.90 -2.27 -21.04
CA ASP A 287 -12.16 -2.73 -22.22
C ASP A 287 -13.05 -2.88 -23.47
N ALA A 288 -14.31 -3.27 -23.29
CA ALA A 288 -15.27 -3.38 -24.37
C ALA A 288 -15.75 -2.04 -24.96
N LEU A 289 -15.34 -0.93 -24.36
CA LEU A 289 -15.61 0.43 -24.84
C LEU A 289 -14.45 1.03 -25.64
N SER A 290 -13.38 0.26 -25.82
CA SER A 290 -12.22 0.63 -26.63
C SER A 290 -12.14 -0.22 -27.88
N HIS A 291 -11.77 0.39 -29.00
CA HIS A 291 -11.68 -0.27 -30.30
C HIS A 291 -10.30 0.00 -30.94
N PRO A 292 -9.20 -0.52 -30.36
CA PRO A 292 -7.87 -0.28 -30.90
C PRO A 292 -7.69 -0.92 -32.26
N GLU A 293 -7.09 -0.19 -33.19
CA GLU A 293 -6.89 -0.64 -34.58
C GLU A 293 -5.87 -1.77 -34.69
N ASN A 294 -4.76 -1.69 -33.95
CA ASN A 294 -3.64 -2.61 -34.10
C ASN A 294 -3.48 -3.59 -32.92
N LYS A 295 -4.37 -4.58 -32.86
CA LYS A 295 -4.32 -5.62 -31.80
C LYS A 295 -3.02 -6.45 -31.78
N ALA A 296 -2.35 -6.62 -32.93
CA ALA A 296 -1.07 -7.34 -32.99
C ALA A 296 0.04 -6.56 -32.27
N ARG A 297 0.07 -5.24 -32.46
CA ARG A 297 1.02 -4.35 -31.78
C ARG A 297 0.78 -4.29 -30.26
N LEU A 298 -0.49 -4.28 -29.82
CA LEU A 298 -0.81 -4.32 -28.39
C LEU A 298 -0.33 -5.64 -27.75
N ARG A 299 -0.55 -6.79 -28.41
CA ARG A 299 -0.02 -8.08 -27.92
C ARG A 299 1.51 -8.11 -27.87
N PHE A 300 2.19 -7.51 -28.85
CA PHE A 300 3.64 -7.40 -28.83
C PHE A 300 4.11 -6.58 -27.63
N ARG A 301 3.54 -5.38 -27.41
CA ARG A 301 3.88 -4.53 -26.27
C ARG A 301 3.62 -5.23 -24.94
N ALA A 302 2.46 -5.89 -24.78
CA ALA A 302 2.13 -6.64 -23.57
C ALA A 302 3.17 -7.74 -23.26
N ARG A 303 3.68 -8.44 -24.28
CA ARG A 303 4.76 -9.41 -24.10
C ARG A 303 6.07 -8.76 -23.67
N MET A 304 6.44 -7.63 -24.29
CA MET A 304 7.65 -6.90 -23.95
C MET A 304 7.61 -6.37 -22.51
N THR A 305 6.49 -5.81 -22.10
CA THR A 305 6.32 -5.33 -20.71
C THR A 305 6.34 -6.48 -19.71
N GLY A 306 5.79 -7.65 -20.08
CA GLY A 306 5.86 -8.85 -19.25
C GLY A 306 7.31 -9.26 -18.97
N VAL A 307 8.14 -9.38 -20.02
CA VAL A 307 9.58 -9.73 -19.86
C VAL A 307 10.33 -8.72 -19.00
N LEU A 308 10.10 -7.41 -19.21
CA LEU A 308 10.76 -6.37 -18.43
C LEU A 308 10.31 -6.39 -16.96
N ARG A 309 9.04 -6.71 -16.67
CA ARG A 309 8.55 -6.87 -15.32
C ARG A 309 9.12 -8.09 -14.62
N GLU A 310 9.23 -9.22 -15.34
CA GLU A 310 9.86 -10.44 -14.82
C GLU A 310 11.32 -10.18 -14.42
N GLU A 311 12.08 -9.47 -15.25
CA GLU A 311 13.45 -9.07 -14.92
C GLU A 311 13.49 -8.11 -13.71
N GLY A 312 12.56 -7.15 -13.64
CA GLY A 312 12.44 -6.28 -12.47
C GLY A 312 12.14 -7.05 -11.18
N ILE A 313 11.28 -8.09 -11.24
CA ILE A 313 10.98 -8.96 -10.10
C ILE A 313 12.21 -9.78 -9.70
N ALA A 314 12.97 -10.31 -10.67
CA ALA A 314 14.22 -11.03 -10.39
C ALA A 314 15.22 -10.12 -9.65
N ALA A 315 15.37 -8.87 -10.07
CA ALA A 315 16.22 -7.91 -9.37
C ALA A 315 15.69 -7.57 -7.95
N LEU A 316 14.35 -7.52 -7.74
CA LEU A 316 13.78 -7.38 -6.38
C LEU A 316 14.05 -8.60 -5.51
N GLN A 317 14.13 -9.82 -6.08
CA GLN A 317 14.54 -11.04 -5.36
C GLN A 317 16.00 -10.94 -4.89
N GLU A 318 16.89 -10.46 -5.76
CA GLU A 318 18.28 -10.21 -5.39
C GLU A 318 18.39 -9.15 -4.29
N ALA A 319 17.61 -8.06 -4.38
CA ALA A 319 17.56 -7.03 -3.36
C ALA A 319 17.12 -7.59 -1.99
N LYS A 320 16.08 -8.45 -1.97
CA LYS A 320 15.60 -9.11 -0.74
C LYS A 320 16.68 -10.02 -0.16
N ALA A 321 17.34 -10.82 -0.99
CA ALA A 321 18.41 -11.72 -0.55
C ALA A 321 19.59 -10.92 0.06
N ALA A 322 20.00 -9.82 -0.57
CA ALA A 322 21.06 -8.95 -0.04
C ALA A 322 20.65 -8.26 1.27
N HIS A 323 19.38 -7.87 1.39
CA HIS A 323 18.82 -7.30 2.62
C HIS A 323 18.80 -8.32 3.77
N ASP A 324 18.45 -9.58 3.50
CA ASP A 324 18.46 -10.65 4.50
C ASP A 324 19.89 -10.92 5.03
N LEU A 325 20.88 -10.87 4.13
CA LEU A 325 22.29 -10.96 4.54
C LEU A 325 22.68 -9.78 5.43
N LEU A 326 22.24 -8.56 5.08
CA LEU A 326 22.48 -7.36 5.89
C LEU A 326 21.86 -7.50 7.29
N GLU A 327 20.60 -7.96 7.39
CA GLU A 327 19.97 -8.24 8.68
C GLU A 327 20.74 -9.29 9.48
N GLY A 328 21.22 -10.36 8.80
CA GLY A 328 22.03 -11.40 9.41
C GLY A 328 23.34 -10.89 10.03
N VAL A 329 23.93 -9.83 9.46
CA VAL A 329 25.11 -9.15 10.05
C VAL A 329 24.75 -8.41 11.32
N TYR A 330 23.56 -7.78 11.40
CA TYR A 330 23.15 -7.00 12.57
C TYR A 330 22.57 -7.86 13.70
N ASN A 331 21.82 -8.90 13.38
CA ASN A 331 21.04 -9.70 14.34
C ASN A 331 21.82 -10.20 15.57
N PRO A 332 23.10 -10.66 15.47
CA PRO A 332 23.85 -11.09 16.66
C PRO A 332 24.12 -9.98 17.69
N TYR A 333 23.95 -8.74 17.29
CA TYR A 333 24.27 -7.55 18.09
C TYR A 333 23.04 -6.77 18.53
N VAL A 334 21.85 -7.41 18.49
CA VAL A 334 20.57 -6.80 18.90
C VAL A 334 20.05 -7.45 20.18
N ASP A 335 19.72 -6.64 21.17
CA ASP A 335 18.94 -7.07 22.33
C ASP A 335 17.45 -7.22 21.96
N PHE A 336 17.09 -8.38 21.42
CA PHE A 336 15.69 -8.67 21.06
C PHE A 336 14.77 -8.82 22.27
N GLU A 337 15.29 -9.11 23.48
CA GLU A 337 14.48 -9.14 24.68
C GLU A 337 14.06 -7.73 25.08
N GLY A 338 14.99 -6.79 25.04
CA GLY A 338 14.69 -5.37 25.24
C GLY A 338 13.68 -4.83 24.22
N VAL A 339 13.81 -5.19 22.95
CA VAL A 339 12.84 -4.81 21.90
C VAL A 339 11.45 -5.36 22.22
N ARG A 340 11.33 -6.64 22.60
CA ARG A 340 10.03 -7.26 22.98
C ARG A 340 9.45 -6.60 24.22
N ALA A 341 10.26 -6.35 25.24
CA ALA A 341 9.81 -5.67 26.45
C ALA A 341 9.27 -4.27 26.16
N GLN A 342 9.94 -3.52 25.27
CA GLN A 342 9.45 -2.22 24.83
C GLN A 342 8.13 -2.32 24.04
N ALA A 343 7.99 -3.31 23.15
CA ALA A 343 6.76 -3.53 22.42
C ALA A 343 5.59 -3.87 23.35
N ALA A 344 5.81 -4.75 24.34
CA ALA A 344 4.81 -5.10 25.34
C ALA A 344 4.39 -3.90 26.21
N LEU A 345 5.35 -3.03 26.57
CA LEU A 345 5.08 -1.79 27.30
C LEU A 345 4.13 -0.87 26.50
N GLU A 346 4.44 -0.64 25.22
CA GLU A 346 3.61 0.22 24.35
C GLU A 346 2.24 -0.41 24.08
N ALA A 347 2.16 -1.72 23.85
CA ALA A 347 0.90 -2.42 23.71
C ALA A 347 0.03 -2.32 24.99
N GLY A 348 0.65 -2.47 26.18
CA GLY A 348 -0.03 -2.27 27.46
C GLY A 348 -0.56 -0.85 27.66
N ARG A 349 0.17 0.15 27.15
CA ARG A 349 -0.25 1.56 27.16
C ARG A 349 -1.47 1.77 26.27
N LEU A 350 -1.46 1.24 25.03
CA LEU A 350 -2.62 1.30 24.14
C LEU A 350 -3.85 0.60 24.74
N LEU A 351 -3.68 -0.57 25.39
CA LEU A 351 -4.76 -1.25 26.10
C LEU A 351 -5.38 -0.41 27.23
N SER A 352 -4.57 0.41 27.90
CA SER A 352 -5.07 1.28 28.96
C SER A 352 -6.00 2.38 28.43
N TRP A 353 -5.89 2.73 27.14
CA TRP A 353 -6.73 3.74 26.48
C TRP A 353 -8.02 3.16 25.89
N MET A 354 -8.17 1.83 25.85
CA MET A 354 -9.42 1.17 25.44
C MET A 354 -10.49 1.16 26.54
N LYS A 355 -10.11 1.49 27.78
CA LYS A 355 -11.01 1.52 28.95
C LYS A 355 -11.69 2.89 29.06
#